data_a73884460e953bc7f016f5bba561ea10
#
_entry.id   a73884460e953bc7f016f5bba561ea10
#
_cell.length_a   1.000
_cell.length_b   1.000
_cell.length_c   1.000
_cell.angle_alpha   90.00
_cell.angle_beta   90.00
_cell.angle_gamma   90.00
#
_symmetry.space_group_name_H-M   'P 1'
#
loop_
_entity.id
_entity.type
_entity.pdbx_description
1 polymer ?
#
loop_
_entity_poly.entity_id
_entity_poly.type
_entity_poly.pdbx_seq_one_letter_code
_entity_poly.pdbx_strand_id
1 'polypeptide(L)'
;MAELLELGKNACDAKYILQKLTTEEKNKALQTAANNLCGRQEEILSANAVDLENGRKNGMNPGLLDRLKLTADRISQIAEGLMQIAVLPDCIGETMENFERPNGLKIDKVRVPLGVIGIIYEARPNVSFDVFSLCLKSGNACVLKGGSDADCSNRAIISVIHEVLGSFNINPHIVELLPADREATAALLNAVGYVDLIIPRGSSNLINFVRNNAKIPVIETGAGICHTYFDEFGEVKKGADIIHNAKTRRVSVCNALDCVIVHEKRLVDLPKLCEKLKDSHVIIYADPQAYQALEGHYPAEFLQSATNESFGTEFLDYKMAVKTVRSFEDALGHIQENSSKHSECIVTENKERAALFIKIVDAACVYTNVSTAFTDGAQFGLGAEIGISTQKLHARGPMGLEEITSYKWVIEGDGQTRW
;
A
#
# COMPACT_ATOMS: atom_id res chain seq x y z
N MET A 1 -13.80 26.71 4.37
CA MET A 1 -14.87 25.76 3.94
C MET A 1 -15.35 26.00 2.51
N ALA A 2 -15.71 27.24 2.11
CA ALA A 2 -16.11 27.54 0.72
C ALA A 2 -15.01 27.22 -0.30
N GLU A 3 -13.78 27.66 -0.06
CA GLU A 3 -12.62 27.40 -0.91
C GLU A 3 -12.31 25.89 -1.04
N LEU A 4 -12.43 25.11 0.04
CA LEU A 4 -12.23 23.66 0.02
C LEU A 4 -13.29 22.90 -0.77
N LEU A 5 -14.53 23.37 -0.75
CA LEU A 5 -15.61 22.84 -1.59
C LEU A 5 -15.40 23.20 -3.06
N GLU A 6 -14.82 24.35 -3.35
CA GLU A 6 -14.46 24.78 -4.69
C GLU A 6 -13.38 23.88 -5.30
N LEU A 7 -12.33 23.53 -4.55
CA LEU A 7 -11.31 22.57 -5.01
C LEU A 7 -11.91 21.20 -5.35
N GLY A 8 -12.80 20.67 -4.49
CA GLY A 8 -13.51 19.42 -4.76
C GLY A 8 -14.40 19.50 -6.01
N LYS A 9 -15.08 20.64 -6.22
CA LYS A 9 -15.88 20.90 -7.41
C LYS A 9 -15.01 20.96 -8.67
N ASN A 10 -13.89 21.70 -8.61
CA ASN A 10 -12.96 21.80 -9.72
C ASN A 10 -12.43 20.44 -10.15
N ALA A 11 -12.05 19.56 -9.20
CA ALA A 11 -11.65 18.18 -9.48
C ALA A 11 -12.78 17.38 -10.12
N CYS A 12 -14.02 17.54 -9.63
CA CYS A 12 -15.21 16.87 -10.18
C CYS A 12 -15.50 17.31 -11.62
N ASP A 13 -15.37 18.60 -11.94
CA ASP A 13 -15.53 19.11 -13.30
C ASP A 13 -14.38 18.65 -14.22
N ALA A 14 -13.14 18.62 -13.69
CA ALA A 14 -11.96 18.21 -14.42
C ALA A 14 -11.95 16.72 -14.79
N LYS A 15 -12.58 15.83 -13.99
CA LYS A 15 -12.60 14.39 -14.28
C LYS A 15 -13.21 14.03 -15.64
N TYR A 16 -14.16 14.82 -16.12
CA TYR A 16 -14.78 14.60 -17.43
C TYR A 16 -13.83 14.90 -18.59
N ILE A 17 -12.82 15.75 -18.38
CA ILE A 17 -11.79 16.06 -19.38
C ILE A 17 -10.85 14.88 -19.52
N LEU A 18 -10.50 14.20 -18.41
CA LEU A 18 -9.64 13.02 -18.42
C LEU A 18 -10.18 11.88 -19.28
N GLN A 19 -11.51 11.72 -19.33
CA GLN A 19 -12.14 10.67 -20.13
C GLN A 19 -12.01 10.90 -21.63
N LYS A 20 -11.58 12.10 -22.06
CA LYS A 20 -11.33 12.42 -23.48
C LYS A 20 -9.87 12.20 -23.90
N LEU A 21 -8.97 12.05 -22.93
CA LEU A 21 -7.56 11.83 -23.21
C LEU A 21 -7.34 10.42 -23.78
N THR A 22 -6.54 10.37 -24.83
CA THR A 22 -6.06 9.12 -25.38
C THR A 22 -4.99 8.50 -24.46
N THR A 23 -4.79 7.20 -24.59
CA THR A 23 -3.70 6.48 -23.91
C THR A 23 -2.34 7.10 -24.21
N GLU A 24 -2.12 7.57 -25.46
CA GLU A 24 -0.87 8.18 -25.86
C GLU A 24 -0.63 9.53 -25.14
N GLU A 25 -1.65 10.37 -25.02
CA GLU A 25 -1.57 11.65 -24.30
C GLU A 25 -1.26 11.41 -22.81
N LYS A 26 -1.95 10.48 -22.15
CA LYS A 26 -1.66 10.07 -20.77
C LYS A 26 -0.22 9.61 -20.61
N ASN A 27 0.24 8.72 -21.51
CA ASN A 27 1.59 8.16 -21.46
C ASN A 27 2.67 9.24 -21.64
N LYS A 28 2.50 10.16 -22.60
CA LYS A 28 3.41 11.28 -22.83
C LYS A 28 3.47 12.22 -21.62
N ALA A 29 2.33 12.51 -20.99
CA ALA A 29 2.28 13.34 -19.79
C ALA A 29 3.04 12.68 -18.63
N LEU A 30 2.87 11.36 -18.42
CA LEU A 30 3.61 10.60 -17.39
C LEU A 30 5.12 10.57 -17.66
N GLN A 31 5.55 10.34 -18.89
CA GLN A 31 6.96 10.36 -19.29
C GLN A 31 7.58 11.74 -19.06
N THR A 32 6.84 12.80 -19.42
CA THR A 32 7.29 14.18 -19.20
C THR A 32 7.36 14.50 -17.71
N ALA A 33 6.40 14.01 -16.89
CA ALA A 33 6.45 14.15 -15.43
C ALA A 33 7.68 13.47 -14.83
N ALA A 34 8.03 12.26 -15.30
CA ALA A 34 9.23 11.55 -14.85
C ALA A 34 10.51 12.35 -15.18
N ASN A 35 10.61 12.91 -16.39
CA ASN A 35 11.75 13.72 -16.81
C ASN A 35 11.86 15.03 -16.02
N ASN A 36 10.73 15.75 -15.83
CA ASN A 36 10.69 16.98 -15.07
C ASN A 36 10.99 16.76 -13.59
N LEU A 37 10.57 15.62 -13.01
CA LEU A 37 10.92 15.22 -11.65
C LEU A 37 12.44 15.13 -11.47
N CYS A 38 13.13 14.46 -12.39
CA CYS A 38 14.60 14.39 -12.38
C CYS A 38 15.24 15.75 -12.66
N GLY A 39 14.71 16.52 -13.61
CA GLY A 39 15.24 17.84 -13.98
C GLY A 39 15.11 18.89 -12.88
N ARG A 40 14.07 18.81 -12.02
CA ARG A 40 13.82 19.73 -10.91
C ARG A 40 14.11 19.10 -9.52
N GLN A 41 14.91 18.04 -9.49
CA GLN A 41 15.21 17.34 -8.24
C GLN A 41 15.80 18.24 -7.14
N GLU A 42 16.64 19.21 -7.51
CA GLU A 42 17.27 20.12 -6.54
C GLU A 42 16.23 20.98 -5.79
N GLU A 43 15.20 21.45 -6.49
CA GLU A 43 14.11 22.22 -5.89
C GLU A 43 13.32 21.35 -4.90
N ILE A 44 12.96 20.12 -5.31
CA ILE A 44 12.24 19.17 -4.47
C ILE A 44 13.07 18.77 -3.25
N LEU A 45 14.36 18.50 -3.42
CA LEU A 45 15.27 18.16 -2.34
C LEU A 45 15.46 19.33 -1.36
N SER A 46 15.52 20.57 -1.86
CA SER A 46 15.60 21.78 -1.03
C SER A 46 14.34 21.96 -0.18
N ALA A 47 13.15 21.76 -0.77
CA ALA A 47 11.88 21.78 -0.04
C ALA A 47 11.81 20.65 1.01
N ASN A 48 12.27 19.45 0.65
CA ASN A 48 12.31 18.31 1.56
C ASN A 48 13.28 18.49 2.72
N ALA A 49 14.40 19.20 2.50
CA ALA A 49 15.34 19.52 3.56
C ALA A 49 14.70 20.41 4.65
N VAL A 50 13.82 21.35 4.26
CA VAL A 50 13.05 22.19 5.20
C VAL A 50 12.11 21.31 6.04
N ASP A 51 11.36 20.42 5.41
CA ASP A 51 10.45 19.51 6.11
C ASP A 51 11.20 18.58 7.08
N LEU A 52 12.36 18.06 6.67
CA LEU A 52 13.21 17.21 7.52
C LEU A 52 13.78 17.97 8.73
N GLU A 53 14.18 19.24 8.54
CA GLU A 53 14.66 20.07 9.63
C GLU A 53 13.54 20.34 10.65
N ASN A 54 12.36 20.69 10.15
CA ASN A 54 11.16 20.89 10.98
C ASN A 54 10.78 19.61 11.72
N GLY A 55 10.81 18.46 11.05
CA GLY A 55 10.56 17.16 11.66
C GLY A 55 11.51 16.85 12.81
N ARG A 56 12.82 17.10 12.64
CA ARG A 56 13.82 16.92 13.70
C ARG A 56 13.59 17.86 14.88
N LYS A 57 13.31 19.14 14.62
CA LYS A 57 13.00 20.13 15.66
C LYS A 57 11.77 19.76 16.48
N ASN A 58 10.77 19.14 15.83
CA ASN A 58 9.53 18.70 16.46
C ASN A 58 9.62 17.31 17.11
N GLY A 59 10.81 16.69 17.16
CA GLY A 59 11.01 15.39 17.79
C GLY A 59 10.41 14.21 17.03
N MET A 60 10.26 14.32 15.71
CA MET A 60 9.78 13.22 14.86
C MET A 60 10.67 11.98 15.02
N ASN A 61 10.05 10.81 15.18
CA ASN A 61 10.80 9.57 15.35
C ASN A 61 11.61 9.19 14.08
N PRO A 62 12.73 8.44 14.23
CA PRO A 62 13.61 8.10 13.12
C PRO A 62 12.92 7.40 11.94
N GLY A 63 11.93 6.53 12.20
CA GLY A 63 11.20 5.82 11.16
C GLY A 63 10.33 6.75 10.30
N LEU A 64 9.69 7.76 10.91
CA LEU A 64 8.95 8.78 10.18
C LEU A 64 9.88 9.72 9.41
N LEU A 65 11.04 10.09 9.99
CA LEU A 65 12.06 10.88 9.28
C LEU A 65 12.60 10.13 8.05
N ASP A 66 12.82 8.81 8.15
CA ASP A 66 13.20 8.01 6.98
C ASP A 66 12.12 7.99 5.90
N ARG A 67 10.85 7.87 6.29
CA ARG A 67 9.72 7.93 5.35
C ARG A 67 9.60 9.28 4.66
N LEU A 68 9.82 10.37 5.41
CA LEU A 68 9.76 11.75 4.91
C LEU A 68 10.91 12.08 3.96
N LYS A 69 12.08 11.46 4.17
CA LYS A 69 13.31 11.79 3.45
C LYS A 69 13.23 11.42 1.98
N LEU A 70 13.47 12.38 1.10
CA LEU A 70 13.79 12.20 -0.31
C LEU A 70 15.31 12.24 -0.51
N THR A 71 15.80 11.48 -1.49
CA THR A 71 17.19 11.50 -1.98
C THR A 71 17.15 11.47 -3.50
N ALA A 72 18.25 11.78 -4.16
CA ALA A 72 18.35 11.66 -5.62
C ALA A 72 17.97 10.26 -6.10
N ASP A 73 18.43 9.22 -5.40
CA ASP A 73 18.09 7.82 -5.72
C ASP A 73 16.60 7.54 -5.56
N ARG A 74 15.96 8.03 -4.49
CA ARG A 74 14.51 7.87 -4.29
C ARG A 74 13.70 8.63 -5.35
N ILE A 75 14.15 9.80 -5.76
CA ILE A 75 13.55 10.57 -6.87
C ILE A 75 13.68 9.79 -8.19
N SER A 76 14.86 9.22 -8.46
CA SER A 76 15.06 8.36 -9.65
C SER A 76 14.13 7.15 -9.64
N GLN A 77 13.96 6.47 -8.51
CA GLN A 77 13.03 5.35 -8.37
C GLN A 77 11.57 5.76 -8.60
N ILE A 78 11.15 6.95 -8.13
CA ILE A 78 9.81 7.49 -8.41
C ILE A 78 9.65 7.74 -9.91
N ALA A 79 10.64 8.34 -10.57
CA ALA A 79 10.62 8.60 -12.01
C ALA A 79 10.55 7.27 -12.82
N GLU A 80 11.29 6.25 -12.41
CA GLU A 80 11.20 4.90 -12.99
C GLU A 80 9.79 4.31 -12.82
N GLY A 81 9.15 4.49 -11.66
CA GLY A 81 7.77 4.08 -11.41
C GLY A 81 6.78 4.76 -12.36
N LEU A 82 6.91 6.08 -12.58
CA LEU A 82 6.08 6.81 -13.54
C LEU A 82 6.25 6.25 -14.97
N MET A 83 7.50 5.96 -15.37
CA MET A 83 7.79 5.36 -16.68
C MET A 83 7.20 3.95 -16.81
N GLN A 84 7.24 3.14 -15.75
CA GLN A 84 6.61 1.81 -15.73
C GLN A 84 5.08 1.92 -15.89
N ILE A 85 4.42 2.85 -15.17
CA ILE A 85 2.97 3.08 -15.33
C ILE A 85 2.63 3.56 -16.74
N ALA A 86 3.46 4.43 -17.35
CA ALA A 86 3.24 4.92 -18.70
C ALA A 86 3.16 3.80 -19.75
N VAL A 87 3.93 2.71 -19.55
CA VAL A 87 3.94 1.57 -20.49
C VAL A 87 2.92 0.48 -20.17
N LEU A 88 2.27 0.53 -19.01
CA LEU A 88 1.20 -0.41 -18.69
C LEU A 88 0.03 -0.25 -19.68
N PRO A 89 -0.70 -1.33 -20.00
CA PRO A 89 -1.94 -1.23 -20.75
C PRO A 89 -2.93 -0.24 -20.10
N ASP A 90 -3.63 0.52 -20.91
CA ASP A 90 -4.74 1.34 -20.41
C ASP A 90 -5.95 0.43 -20.19
N CYS A 91 -6.36 0.32 -18.94
CA CYS A 91 -7.48 -0.54 -18.57
C CYS A 91 -8.86 0.13 -18.81
N ILE A 92 -8.90 1.44 -19.05
CA ILE A 92 -10.17 2.16 -19.24
C ILE A 92 -10.78 1.86 -20.60
N GLY A 93 -12.05 1.51 -20.62
CA GLY A 93 -12.76 1.07 -21.83
C GLY A 93 -12.62 -0.43 -22.15
N GLU A 94 -11.85 -1.17 -21.36
CA GLU A 94 -11.74 -2.63 -21.46
C GLU A 94 -13.09 -3.30 -21.29
N THR A 95 -13.49 -4.16 -22.23
CA THR A 95 -14.66 -5.03 -22.09
C THR A 95 -14.28 -6.23 -21.22
N MET A 96 -14.70 -6.22 -19.97
CA MET A 96 -14.41 -7.28 -18.99
C MET A 96 -15.24 -8.55 -19.24
N GLU A 97 -16.50 -8.36 -19.65
CA GLU A 97 -17.45 -9.43 -19.95
C GLU A 97 -18.37 -8.96 -21.07
N ASN A 98 -18.74 -9.86 -21.98
CA ASN A 98 -19.77 -9.59 -22.99
C ASN A 98 -20.69 -10.78 -23.15
N PHE A 99 -21.95 -10.54 -23.46
CA PHE A 99 -22.94 -11.57 -23.78
C PHE A 99 -24.13 -11.00 -24.55
N GLU A 100 -24.70 -11.84 -25.42
CA GLU A 100 -25.90 -11.52 -26.17
C GLU A 100 -27.12 -12.26 -25.56
N ARG A 101 -28.24 -11.55 -25.46
CA ARG A 101 -29.47 -12.14 -24.94
C ARG A 101 -30.31 -12.71 -26.10
N PRO A 102 -31.21 -13.70 -25.80
CA PRO A 102 -32.07 -14.29 -26.84
C PRO A 102 -32.94 -13.27 -27.62
N ASN A 103 -33.21 -12.09 -27.06
CA ASN A 103 -33.95 -11.00 -27.69
C ASN A 103 -33.06 -10.05 -28.51
N GLY A 104 -31.77 -10.38 -28.71
CA GLY A 104 -30.81 -9.59 -29.49
C GLY A 104 -30.14 -8.44 -28.75
N LEU A 105 -30.37 -8.26 -27.42
CA LEU A 105 -29.61 -7.28 -26.64
C LEU A 105 -28.17 -7.73 -26.49
N LYS A 106 -27.25 -6.86 -26.86
CA LYS A 106 -25.81 -7.00 -26.55
C LYS A 106 -25.51 -6.27 -25.27
N ILE A 107 -24.83 -6.92 -24.34
CA ILE A 107 -24.54 -6.40 -23.03
C ILE A 107 -23.05 -6.54 -22.75
N ASP A 108 -22.37 -5.41 -22.57
CA ASP A 108 -20.96 -5.34 -22.25
C ASP A 108 -20.76 -4.79 -20.83
N LYS A 109 -19.86 -5.40 -20.08
CA LYS A 109 -19.36 -4.88 -18.82
C LYS A 109 -18.06 -4.18 -19.11
N VAL A 110 -18.02 -2.87 -19.02
CA VAL A 110 -16.88 -2.04 -19.45
C VAL A 110 -16.25 -1.35 -18.26
N ARG A 111 -14.93 -1.41 -18.16
CA ARG A 111 -14.14 -0.78 -17.09
C ARG A 111 -14.17 0.75 -17.24
N VAL A 112 -14.39 1.44 -16.11
CA VAL A 112 -14.46 2.91 -16.05
C VAL A 112 -13.72 3.44 -14.83
N PRO A 113 -13.26 4.73 -14.84
CA PRO A 113 -12.71 5.36 -13.64
C PRO A 113 -13.71 5.34 -12.48
N LEU A 114 -13.21 5.32 -11.24
CA LEU A 114 -14.04 5.58 -10.05
C LEU A 114 -14.56 7.02 -10.03
N GLY A 115 -13.72 7.98 -10.41
CA GLY A 115 -14.09 9.39 -10.45
C GLY A 115 -13.06 10.31 -9.80
N VAL A 116 -13.38 10.88 -8.63
CA VAL A 116 -12.46 11.70 -7.82
C VAL A 116 -12.03 10.91 -6.59
N ILE A 117 -10.73 10.71 -6.43
CA ILE A 117 -10.13 9.95 -5.33
C ILE A 117 -9.47 10.90 -4.35
N GLY A 118 -9.93 10.93 -3.10
CA GLY A 118 -9.32 11.65 -2.00
C GLY A 118 -8.24 10.81 -1.33
N ILE A 119 -7.03 11.35 -1.20
CA ILE A 119 -5.92 10.67 -0.52
C ILE A 119 -5.49 11.48 0.69
N ILE A 120 -5.54 10.86 1.88
CA ILE A 120 -5.06 11.47 3.13
C ILE A 120 -3.80 10.73 3.56
N TYR A 121 -2.64 11.43 3.63
CA TYR A 121 -1.35 10.77 3.87
C TYR A 121 -0.43 11.54 4.80
N GLU A 122 0.44 10.81 5.52
CA GLU A 122 1.42 11.32 6.49
C GLU A 122 2.85 11.00 6.04
N ALA A 123 3.78 11.96 6.23
CA ALA A 123 5.24 11.79 6.11
C ALA A 123 5.71 11.01 4.86
N ARG A 124 5.03 11.15 3.71
CA ARG A 124 5.31 10.37 2.49
C ARG A 124 5.18 11.22 1.23
N PRO A 125 6.11 12.13 0.94
CA PRO A 125 5.99 13.03 -0.22
C PRO A 125 5.94 12.29 -1.58
N ASN A 126 6.53 11.09 -1.69
CA ASN A 126 6.43 10.25 -2.88
C ASN A 126 4.98 9.90 -3.27
N VAL A 127 4.06 9.79 -2.30
CA VAL A 127 2.66 9.43 -2.53
C VAL A 127 1.99 10.38 -3.53
N SER A 128 2.38 11.66 -3.55
CA SER A 128 1.82 12.64 -4.49
C SER A 128 2.06 12.23 -5.95
N PHE A 129 3.26 11.75 -6.30
CA PHE A 129 3.57 11.26 -7.64
C PHE A 129 2.94 9.91 -7.93
N ASP A 130 2.98 8.97 -6.97
CA ASP A 130 2.41 7.64 -7.12
C ASP A 130 0.90 7.75 -7.41
N VAL A 131 0.18 8.56 -6.63
CA VAL A 131 -1.25 8.81 -6.82
C VAL A 131 -1.54 9.52 -8.15
N PHE A 132 -0.79 10.60 -8.46
CA PHE A 132 -0.94 11.30 -9.72
C PHE A 132 -0.83 10.35 -10.92
N SER A 133 0.20 9.52 -10.94
CA SER A 133 0.46 8.63 -12.07
C SER A 133 -0.63 7.59 -12.27
N LEU A 134 -1.07 6.95 -11.19
CA LEU A 134 -2.14 5.96 -11.22
C LEU A 134 -3.48 6.61 -11.57
N CYS A 135 -3.80 7.78 -11.00
CA CYS A 135 -5.04 8.49 -11.28
C CYS A 135 -5.10 8.99 -12.72
N LEU A 136 -4.04 9.64 -13.23
CA LEU A 136 -3.99 10.09 -14.62
C LEU A 136 -4.16 8.92 -15.61
N LYS A 137 -3.44 7.81 -15.38
CA LYS A 137 -3.51 6.63 -16.25
C LYS A 137 -4.89 5.99 -16.24
N SER A 138 -5.50 5.85 -15.06
CA SER A 138 -6.84 5.26 -14.88
C SER A 138 -8.01 6.25 -15.11
N GLY A 139 -7.73 7.49 -15.53
CA GLY A 139 -8.76 8.49 -15.83
C GLY A 139 -9.48 9.05 -14.60
N ASN A 140 -8.89 8.94 -13.42
CA ASN A 140 -9.39 9.53 -12.18
C ASN A 140 -8.79 10.92 -11.93
N ALA A 141 -9.55 11.83 -11.35
CA ALA A 141 -8.99 13.01 -10.69
C ALA A 141 -8.63 12.66 -9.23
N CYS A 142 -7.71 13.41 -8.62
CA CYS A 142 -7.36 13.19 -7.22
C CYS A 142 -7.30 14.47 -6.42
N VAL A 143 -7.71 14.37 -5.15
CA VAL A 143 -7.63 15.41 -4.14
C VAL A 143 -6.69 14.91 -3.04
N LEU A 144 -5.53 15.56 -2.93
CA LEU A 144 -4.45 15.18 -2.06
C LEU A 144 -4.51 15.99 -0.76
N LYS A 145 -4.46 15.32 0.38
CA LYS A 145 -4.38 15.94 1.69
C LYS A 145 -3.16 15.39 2.43
N GLY A 146 -2.00 16.04 2.25
CA GLY A 146 -0.77 15.71 2.96
C GLY A 146 -0.79 16.16 4.42
N GLY A 147 0.11 15.60 5.23
CA GLY A 147 0.41 16.08 6.56
C GLY A 147 1.22 17.39 6.53
N SER A 148 1.18 18.18 7.61
CA SER A 148 2.00 19.38 7.76
C SER A 148 3.49 19.11 7.86
N ASP A 149 3.87 17.87 8.09
CA ASP A 149 5.23 17.36 8.14
C ASP A 149 5.92 17.30 6.77
N ALA A 150 5.16 17.29 5.68
CA ALA A 150 5.65 17.20 4.31
C ALA A 150 5.12 18.32 3.39
N ASP A 151 4.61 19.44 3.95
CA ASP A 151 3.90 20.47 3.18
C ASP A 151 4.80 21.13 2.12
N CYS A 152 6.06 21.45 2.46
CA CYS A 152 6.99 22.06 1.51
C CYS A 152 7.30 21.11 0.34
N SER A 153 7.57 19.84 0.63
CA SER A 153 7.82 18.81 -0.37
C SER A 153 6.61 18.59 -1.27
N ASN A 154 5.42 18.48 -0.68
CA ASN A 154 4.18 18.24 -1.43
C ASN A 154 3.89 19.40 -2.40
N ARG A 155 4.04 20.66 -1.95
CA ARG A 155 3.84 21.85 -2.82
C ARG A 155 4.83 21.87 -3.98
N ALA A 156 6.12 21.58 -3.73
CA ALA A 156 7.13 21.51 -4.79
C ALA A 156 6.78 20.43 -5.82
N ILE A 157 6.34 19.26 -5.36
CA ILE A 157 5.91 18.14 -6.22
C ILE A 157 4.70 18.53 -7.07
N ILE A 158 3.67 19.12 -6.46
CA ILE A 158 2.45 19.52 -7.19
C ILE A 158 2.75 20.63 -8.20
N SER A 159 3.68 21.54 -7.90
CA SER A 159 4.14 22.54 -8.89
C SER A 159 4.71 21.89 -10.15
N VAL A 160 5.52 20.82 -10.00
CA VAL A 160 6.05 20.06 -11.14
C VAL A 160 4.92 19.38 -11.94
N ILE A 161 3.97 18.77 -11.24
CA ILE A 161 2.83 18.08 -11.87
C ILE A 161 1.97 19.09 -12.65
N HIS A 162 1.62 20.24 -12.06
CA HIS A 162 0.81 21.26 -12.71
C HIS A 162 1.49 21.86 -13.95
N GLU A 163 2.82 22.04 -13.91
CA GLU A 163 3.58 22.50 -15.08
C GLU A 163 3.49 21.49 -16.23
N VAL A 164 3.64 20.20 -15.93
CA VAL A 164 3.48 19.14 -16.92
C VAL A 164 2.07 19.15 -17.51
N LEU A 165 1.05 19.16 -16.66
CA LEU A 165 -0.35 19.20 -17.12
C LEU A 165 -0.61 20.40 -18.02
N GLY A 166 -0.11 21.58 -17.66
CA GLY A 166 -0.20 22.80 -18.45
C GLY A 166 0.45 22.67 -19.82
N SER A 167 1.60 21.98 -19.93
CA SER A 167 2.31 21.77 -21.20
C SER A 167 1.53 20.86 -22.18
N PHE A 168 0.61 20.06 -21.70
CA PHE A 168 -0.31 19.22 -22.49
C PHE A 168 -1.72 19.81 -22.62
N ASN A 169 -1.96 21.03 -22.15
CA ASN A 169 -3.28 21.66 -22.06
C ASN A 169 -4.31 20.81 -21.27
N ILE A 170 -3.81 19.99 -20.34
CA ILE A 170 -4.64 19.22 -19.41
C ILE A 170 -5.01 20.15 -18.25
N ASN A 171 -6.27 20.14 -17.83
CA ASN A 171 -6.73 20.95 -16.71
C ASN A 171 -5.98 20.56 -15.42
N PRO A 172 -5.22 21.48 -14.77
CA PRO A 172 -4.44 21.14 -13.57
C PRO A 172 -5.32 20.70 -12.39
N HIS A 173 -6.61 21.06 -12.38
CA HIS A 173 -7.55 20.66 -11.33
C HIS A 173 -7.86 19.17 -11.28
N ILE A 174 -7.32 18.36 -12.17
CA ILE A 174 -7.32 16.88 -12.02
C ILE A 174 -6.47 16.44 -10.83
N VAL A 175 -5.58 17.29 -10.32
CA VAL A 175 -4.78 17.06 -9.12
C VAL A 175 -4.86 18.28 -8.23
N GLU A 176 -5.57 18.16 -7.13
CA GLU A 176 -5.69 19.23 -6.13
C GLU A 176 -4.92 18.89 -4.86
N LEU A 177 -4.20 19.86 -4.31
CA LEU A 177 -3.55 19.73 -3.00
C LEU A 177 -4.27 20.63 -1.99
N LEU A 178 -4.89 20.00 -1.01
CA LEU A 178 -5.56 20.72 0.09
C LEU A 178 -4.54 21.26 1.09
N PRO A 179 -4.89 22.35 1.82
CA PRO A 179 -4.12 22.81 2.95
C PRO A 179 -3.83 21.72 3.98
N ALA A 180 -2.67 21.80 4.63
CA ALA A 180 -2.21 20.74 5.55
C ALA A 180 -2.87 20.81 6.95
N ASP A 181 -3.94 21.58 7.12
CA ASP A 181 -4.66 21.77 8.38
C ASP A 181 -5.76 20.71 8.64
N ARG A 182 -6.36 20.77 9.83
CA ARG A 182 -7.42 19.86 10.24
C ARG A 182 -8.78 20.17 9.60
N GLU A 183 -9.02 21.42 9.25
CA GLU A 183 -10.28 21.85 8.60
C GLU A 183 -10.37 21.24 7.20
N ALA A 184 -9.27 21.24 6.46
CA ALA A 184 -9.18 20.59 5.15
C ALA A 184 -9.44 19.08 5.24
N THR A 185 -8.91 18.41 6.29
CA THR A 185 -9.23 17.00 6.53
C THR A 185 -10.73 16.79 6.77
N ALA A 186 -11.33 17.58 7.65
CA ALA A 186 -12.76 17.48 7.95
C ALA A 186 -13.62 17.77 6.72
N ALA A 187 -13.23 18.75 5.89
CA ALA A 187 -13.93 19.08 4.65
C ALA A 187 -13.85 17.92 3.65
N LEU A 188 -12.68 17.30 3.47
CA LEU A 188 -12.50 16.13 2.58
C LEU A 188 -13.35 14.95 3.03
N LEU A 189 -13.38 14.62 4.33
CA LEU A 189 -14.20 13.53 4.88
C LEU A 189 -15.71 13.73 4.67
N ASN A 190 -16.13 14.97 4.49
CA ASN A 190 -17.54 15.35 4.28
C ASN A 190 -17.86 15.75 2.83
N ALA A 191 -16.95 15.62 1.88
CA ALA A 191 -17.09 16.09 0.49
C ALA A 191 -17.98 15.16 -0.37
N VAL A 192 -19.13 14.76 0.18
CA VAL A 192 -20.12 13.91 -0.51
C VAL A 192 -20.61 14.61 -1.79
N GLY A 193 -20.62 13.86 -2.90
CA GLY A 193 -20.97 14.36 -4.23
C GLY A 193 -19.80 15.03 -5.00
N TYR A 194 -18.66 15.28 -4.35
CA TYR A 194 -17.47 15.81 -5.01
C TYR A 194 -16.32 14.79 -5.03
N VAL A 195 -16.22 13.93 -4.03
CA VAL A 195 -15.22 12.87 -3.92
C VAL A 195 -15.95 11.53 -3.87
N ASP A 196 -15.51 10.59 -4.69
CA ASP A 196 -16.15 9.29 -4.86
C ASP A 196 -15.57 8.23 -3.90
N LEU A 197 -14.29 8.37 -3.52
CA LEU A 197 -13.56 7.42 -2.68
C LEU A 197 -12.49 8.15 -1.86
N ILE A 198 -12.23 7.71 -0.63
CA ILE A 198 -11.08 8.15 0.20
C ILE A 198 -10.15 6.96 0.47
N ILE A 199 -8.85 7.18 0.35
CA ILE A 199 -7.81 6.21 0.70
C ILE A 199 -6.86 6.86 1.72
N PRO A 200 -6.90 6.47 3.00
CA PRO A 200 -5.93 6.93 3.99
C PRO A 200 -4.59 6.19 3.86
N ARG A 201 -3.47 6.92 4.03
CA ARG A 201 -2.09 6.39 3.96
C ARG A 201 -1.27 6.91 5.14
N GLY A 202 -1.14 6.16 6.19
CA GLY A 202 -0.38 6.61 7.37
C GLY A 202 -0.42 5.63 8.53
N SER A 203 -0.42 6.18 9.74
CA SER A 203 -0.54 5.41 10.97
C SER A 203 -1.91 4.76 11.13
N SER A 204 -1.99 3.69 11.92
CA SER A 204 -3.26 3.05 12.28
C SER A 204 -4.26 4.04 12.88
N ASN A 205 -3.77 5.06 13.62
CA ASN A 205 -4.60 6.12 14.18
C ASN A 205 -5.27 6.96 13.09
N LEU A 206 -4.52 7.36 12.05
CA LEU A 206 -5.07 8.09 10.92
C LEU A 206 -6.10 7.23 10.17
N ILE A 207 -5.78 5.98 9.89
CA ILE A 207 -6.67 5.06 9.16
C ILE A 207 -7.98 4.88 9.92
N ASN A 208 -7.91 4.59 11.23
CA ASN A 208 -9.08 4.45 12.09
C ASN A 208 -9.90 5.75 12.19
N PHE A 209 -9.21 6.91 12.26
CA PHE A 209 -9.88 8.20 12.27
C PHE A 209 -10.66 8.44 10.98
N VAL A 210 -10.05 8.22 9.82
CA VAL A 210 -10.71 8.37 8.51
C VAL A 210 -11.89 7.43 8.39
N ARG A 211 -11.70 6.13 8.69
CA ARG A 211 -12.76 5.12 8.64
C ARG A 211 -13.98 5.50 9.47
N ASN A 212 -13.77 6.01 10.68
CA ASN A 212 -14.85 6.29 11.62
C ASN A 212 -15.56 7.64 11.36
N ASN A 213 -14.94 8.56 10.59
CA ASN A 213 -15.46 9.91 10.42
C ASN A 213 -15.82 10.26 8.96
N ALA A 214 -15.39 9.48 7.97
CA ALA A 214 -15.73 9.73 6.58
C ALA A 214 -17.20 9.44 6.28
N LYS A 215 -17.84 10.32 5.52
CA LYS A 215 -19.17 10.10 4.92
C LYS A 215 -19.10 9.58 3.48
N ILE A 216 -17.90 9.43 2.97
CA ILE A 216 -17.57 8.91 1.66
C ILE A 216 -17.01 7.50 1.83
N PRO A 217 -17.21 6.57 0.88
CA PRO A 217 -16.57 5.26 0.91
C PRO A 217 -15.06 5.35 1.17
N VAL A 218 -14.53 4.44 1.98
CA VAL A 218 -13.10 4.39 2.34
C VAL A 218 -12.54 3.02 1.98
N ILE A 219 -11.39 3.01 1.29
CA ILE A 219 -10.57 1.81 1.18
C ILE A 219 -9.43 1.93 2.17
N GLU A 220 -9.42 1.05 3.17
CA GLU A 220 -8.40 1.05 4.21
C GLU A 220 -7.12 0.39 3.73
N THR A 221 -6.00 1.06 3.95
CA THR A 221 -4.67 0.45 3.89
C THR A 221 -4.28 0.11 5.33
N GLY A 222 -4.59 -1.10 5.76
CA GLY A 222 -4.46 -1.52 7.16
C GLY A 222 -3.01 -1.56 7.66
N ALA A 223 -2.83 -1.72 8.99
CA ALA A 223 -1.56 -2.10 9.59
C ALA A 223 -1.09 -3.45 9.02
N GLY A 224 0.21 -3.62 8.89
CA GLY A 224 0.79 -4.85 8.36
C GLY A 224 1.36 -5.73 9.47
N ILE A 225 0.51 -6.47 10.21
CA ILE A 225 1.00 -7.51 11.11
C ILE A 225 1.15 -8.79 10.29
N CYS A 226 2.41 -9.11 9.93
CA CYS A 226 2.73 -10.22 9.05
C CYS A 226 3.32 -11.40 9.80
N HIS A 227 2.89 -12.63 9.46
CA HIS A 227 3.40 -13.84 10.05
C HIS A 227 4.15 -14.71 9.05
N THR A 228 5.16 -15.43 9.55
CA THR A 228 5.78 -16.56 8.85
C THR A 228 5.70 -17.79 9.73
N TYR A 229 4.89 -18.77 9.33
CA TYR A 229 4.78 -20.04 10.00
C TYR A 229 5.82 -21.03 9.47
N PHE A 230 6.75 -21.42 10.32
CA PHE A 230 7.70 -22.51 10.06
C PHE A 230 7.09 -23.84 10.50
N ASP A 231 6.59 -24.59 9.53
CA ASP A 231 5.88 -25.85 9.71
C ASP A 231 6.81 -26.99 10.14
N GLU A 232 6.25 -28.11 10.63
CA GLU A 232 7.01 -29.31 10.96
C GLU A 232 7.79 -29.89 9.76
N PHE A 233 7.34 -29.64 8.54
CA PHE A 233 7.98 -30.03 7.28
C PHE A 233 8.79 -28.89 6.62
N GLY A 234 9.08 -27.82 7.35
CA GLY A 234 9.85 -26.67 6.83
C GLY A 234 11.31 -27.02 6.55
N GLU A 235 11.89 -26.47 5.47
CA GLU A 235 13.33 -26.58 5.20
C GLU A 235 14.06 -25.41 5.89
N VAL A 236 15.08 -25.72 6.70
CA VAL A 236 15.73 -24.78 7.63
C VAL A 236 16.39 -23.62 6.89
N LYS A 237 17.13 -23.90 5.81
CA LYS A 237 17.83 -22.85 5.06
C LYS A 237 16.85 -21.89 4.40
N LYS A 238 15.79 -22.41 3.76
CA LYS A 238 14.72 -21.58 3.20
C LYS A 238 14.06 -20.72 4.29
N GLY A 239 13.71 -21.34 5.41
CA GLY A 239 13.10 -20.64 6.54
C GLY A 239 13.98 -19.50 7.06
N ALA A 240 15.27 -19.75 7.27
CA ALA A 240 16.23 -18.75 7.73
C ALA A 240 16.37 -17.58 6.74
N ASP A 241 16.50 -17.88 5.44
CA ASP A 241 16.61 -16.86 4.39
C ASP A 241 15.34 -16.02 4.26
N ILE A 242 14.16 -16.65 4.32
CA ILE A 242 12.85 -15.98 4.27
C ILE A 242 12.65 -15.08 5.48
N ILE A 243 12.86 -15.59 6.70
CA ILE A 243 12.70 -14.84 7.95
C ILE A 243 13.65 -13.64 7.97
N HIS A 244 14.93 -13.86 7.64
CA HIS A 244 15.91 -12.79 7.59
C HIS A 244 15.49 -11.71 6.58
N ASN A 245 15.17 -12.08 5.34
CA ASN A 245 14.76 -11.12 4.31
C ASN A 245 13.48 -10.37 4.70
N ALA A 246 12.44 -11.08 5.16
CA ALA A 246 11.17 -10.49 5.54
C ALA A 246 11.30 -9.50 6.71
N LYS A 247 12.24 -9.73 7.66
CA LYS A 247 12.44 -8.85 8.80
C LYS A 247 13.44 -7.71 8.54
N THR A 248 14.52 -7.94 7.79
CA THR A 248 15.66 -7.00 7.80
C THR A 248 15.82 -6.17 6.53
N ARG A 249 15.17 -6.55 5.41
CA ARG A 249 15.26 -5.79 4.15
C ARG A 249 14.83 -4.32 4.33
N ARG A 250 13.70 -4.09 4.99
CA ARG A 250 13.19 -2.78 5.36
C ARG A 250 12.15 -2.93 6.47
N VAL A 251 12.46 -2.47 7.67
CA VAL A 251 11.60 -2.68 8.84
C VAL A 251 10.42 -1.72 8.93
N SER A 252 10.49 -0.55 8.26
CA SER A 252 9.50 0.53 8.36
C SER A 252 8.31 0.40 7.40
N VAL A 253 8.10 -0.79 6.81
CA VAL A 253 7.03 -1.07 5.84
C VAL A 253 6.07 -2.15 6.35
N CYS A 254 4.82 -2.11 5.89
CA CYS A 254 3.73 -2.96 6.35
C CYS A 254 3.86 -4.45 5.98
N ASN A 255 4.75 -4.81 5.03
CA ASN A 255 5.02 -6.20 4.66
C ASN A 255 6.21 -6.81 5.42
N ALA A 256 6.81 -6.05 6.37
CA ALA A 256 7.87 -6.57 7.21
C ALA A 256 7.33 -7.62 8.18
N LEU A 257 8.13 -8.64 8.45
CA LEU A 257 7.76 -9.73 9.35
C LEU A 257 7.66 -9.24 10.80
N ASP A 258 6.54 -9.50 11.46
CA ASP A 258 6.34 -9.15 12.87
C ASP A 258 6.28 -10.36 13.80
N CYS A 259 5.83 -11.52 13.29
CA CYS A 259 5.79 -12.72 14.11
C CYS A 259 6.22 -13.96 13.33
N VAL A 260 7.19 -14.69 13.88
CA VAL A 260 7.52 -16.06 13.47
C VAL A 260 6.70 -17.02 14.31
N ILE A 261 5.97 -17.90 13.67
CA ILE A 261 5.29 -19.01 14.32
C ILE A 261 6.12 -20.26 14.04
N VAL A 262 6.53 -20.99 15.06
CA VAL A 262 7.34 -22.19 14.92
C VAL A 262 6.63 -23.42 15.49
N HIS A 263 6.60 -24.51 14.72
CA HIS A 263 6.07 -25.78 15.21
C HIS A 263 6.98 -26.34 16.31
N GLU A 264 6.43 -26.82 17.44
CA GLU A 264 7.20 -27.27 18.61
C GLU A 264 8.28 -28.31 18.30
N LYS A 265 8.02 -29.24 17.34
CA LYS A 265 9.00 -30.22 16.88
C LYS A 265 10.23 -29.61 16.21
N ARG A 266 10.16 -28.33 15.85
CA ARG A 266 11.20 -27.59 15.12
C ARG A 266 11.88 -26.53 15.97
N LEU A 267 11.65 -26.51 17.29
CA LEU A 267 12.33 -25.59 18.21
C LEU A 267 13.86 -25.78 18.19
N VAL A 268 14.32 -26.99 17.94
CA VAL A 268 15.75 -27.31 17.76
C VAL A 268 16.40 -26.54 16.61
N ASP A 269 15.63 -26.16 15.60
CA ASP A 269 16.08 -25.40 14.44
C ASP A 269 16.00 -23.88 14.64
N LEU A 270 15.28 -23.41 15.66
CA LEU A 270 15.01 -21.98 15.89
C LEU A 270 16.31 -21.13 15.99
N PRO A 271 17.40 -21.60 16.64
CA PRO A 271 18.66 -20.87 16.64
C PRO A 271 19.21 -20.62 15.23
N LYS A 272 19.08 -21.58 14.32
CA LYS A 272 19.53 -21.46 12.92
C LYS A 272 18.60 -20.54 12.11
N LEU A 273 17.29 -20.62 12.36
CA LEU A 273 16.32 -19.73 11.72
C LEU A 273 16.55 -18.26 12.05
N CYS A 274 17.01 -17.97 13.29
CA CYS A 274 17.25 -16.62 13.78
C CYS A 274 18.71 -16.17 13.63
N GLU A 275 19.63 -17.02 13.14
CA GLU A 275 21.07 -16.75 13.16
C GLU A 275 21.45 -15.43 12.51
N LYS A 276 20.95 -15.15 11.30
CA LYS A 276 21.25 -13.94 10.53
C LYS A 276 20.63 -12.67 11.11
N LEU A 277 19.64 -12.78 11.98
CA LEU A 277 18.98 -11.64 12.64
C LEU A 277 19.88 -10.96 13.67
N LYS A 278 20.89 -11.68 14.18
CA LYS A 278 21.89 -11.15 15.13
C LYS A 278 22.66 -9.96 14.54
N ASP A 279 23.04 -10.08 13.26
CA ASP A 279 23.86 -9.06 12.57
C ASP A 279 23.09 -7.73 12.42
N SER A 280 21.76 -7.81 12.41
CA SER A 280 20.86 -6.65 12.35
C SER A 280 20.35 -6.23 13.73
N HIS A 281 20.84 -6.82 14.82
CA HIS A 281 20.45 -6.53 16.20
C HIS A 281 18.92 -6.60 16.42
N VAL A 282 18.26 -7.58 15.81
CA VAL A 282 16.81 -7.73 15.94
C VAL A 282 16.44 -8.17 17.35
N ILE A 283 15.58 -7.42 18.02
CA ILE A 283 15.03 -7.80 19.33
C ILE A 283 13.93 -8.84 19.10
N ILE A 284 14.08 -10.00 19.74
CA ILE A 284 13.12 -11.10 19.65
C ILE A 284 12.33 -11.18 20.95
N TYR A 285 11.01 -11.02 20.87
CA TYR A 285 10.05 -11.29 21.93
C TYR A 285 9.57 -12.74 21.80
N ALA A 286 10.10 -13.64 22.61
CA ALA A 286 9.86 -15.07 22.50
C ALA A 286 8.89 -15.58 23.58
N ASP A 287 7.98 -16.49 23.23
CA ASP A 287 7.22 -17.22 24.23
C ASP A 287 8.16 -18.15 25.05
N PRO A 288 7.72 -18.73 26.18
CA PRO A 288 8.60 -19.47 27.08
C PRO A 288 9.39 -20.60 26.40
N GLN A 289 8.79 -21.34 25.46
CA GLN A 289 9.45 -22.45 24.77
C GLN A 289 10.46 -21.95 23.73
N ALA A 290 10.10 -20.93 22.96
CA ALA A 290 11.00 -20.30 22.03
C ALA A 290 12.16 -19.56 22.74
N TYR A 291 11.87 -18.93 23.89
CA TYR A 291 12.90 -18.29 24.71
C TYR A 291 13.95 -19.31 25.15
N GLN A 292 13.51 -20.43 25.72
CA GLN A 292 14.41 -21.53 26.14
C GLN A 292 15.24 -22.07 24.98
N ALA A 293 14.68 -22.17 23.78
CA ALA A 293 15.37 -22.66 22.59
C ALA A 293 16.43 -21.66 22.06
N LEU A 294 16.23 -20.36 22.31
CA LEU A 294 17.15 -19.29 21.89
C LEU A 294 18.17 -18.92 22.97
N GLU A 295 17.92 -19.24 24.22
CA GLU A 295 18.83 -18.93 25.33
C GLU A 295 20.21 -19.55 25.11
N GLY A 296 21.26 -18.76 25.24
CA GLY A 296 22.65 -19.17 24.95
C GLY A 296 22.99 -19.30 23.45
N HIS A 297 22.01 -19.20 22.55
CA HIS A 297 22.17 -19.23 21.09
C HIS A 297 21.92 -17.90 20.41
N TYR A 298 21.20 -16.98 21.04
CA TYR A 298 20.92 -15.62 20.59
C TYR A 298 21.46 -14.61 21.61
N PRO A 299 21.94 -13.40 21.21
CA PRO A 299 22.47 -12.42 22.17
C PRO A 299 21.44 -12.05 23.23
N ALA A 300 21.83 -12.14 24.52
CA ALA A 300 20.89 -11.96 25.63
C ALA A 300 20.25 -10.56 25.68
N GLU A 301 20.99 -9.53 25.24
CA GLU A 301 20.50 -8.15 25.16
C GLU A 301 19.40 -7.95 24.12
N PHE A 302 19.26 -8.85 23.14
CA PHE A 302 18.22 -8.82 22.10
C PHE A 302 17.16 -9.92 22.25
N LEU A 303 17.21 -10.71 23.33
CA LEU A 303 16.20 -11.74 23.62
C LEU A 303 15.36 -11.33 24.82
N GLN A 304 14.05 -11.21 24.62
CA GLN A 304 13.10 -10.77 25.63
C GLN A 304 11.89 -11.73 25.69
N SER A 305 11.23 -11.78 26.85
CA SER A 305 9.99 -12.54 27.00
C SER A 305 8.84 -11.81 26.31
N ALA A 306 8.04 -12.54 25.52
CA ALA A 306 6.84 -12.01 24.89
C ALA A 306 5.71 -11.78 25.89
N THR A 307 4.91 -10.76 25.65
CA THR A 307 3.56 -10.59 26.24
C THR A 307 2.51 -10.95 25.19
N ASN A 308 1.24 -10.98 25.58
CA ASN A 308 0.16 -11.24 24.61
C ASN A 308 0.10 -10.17 23.53
N GLU A 309 0.37 -8.90 23.88
CA GLU A 309 0.40 -7.79 22.90
C GLU A 309 1.52 -7.93 21.88
N SER A 310 2.62 -8.62 22.22
CA SER A 310 3.75 -8.81 21.30
C SER A 310 3.34 -9.53 20.01
N PHE A 311 2.34 -10.40 20.04
CA PHE A 311 1.92 -11.22 18.91
C PHE A 311 0.99 -10.48 17.92
N GLY A 312 0.32 -9.41 18.40
CA GLY A 312 -0.57 -8.56 17.59
C GLY A 312 0.00 -7.15 17.35
N THR A 313 1.32 -6.99 17.36
CA THR A 313 1.99 -5.70 17.23
C THR A 313 2.68 -5.57 15.87
N GLU A 314 2.37 -4.50 15.12
CA GLU A 314 3.16 -4.02 13.99
C GLU A 314 4.35 -3.24 14.54
N PHE A 315 5.53 -3.85 14.55
CA PHE A 315 6.70 -3.26 15.21
C PHE A 315 7.32 -2.08 14.45
N LEU A 316 7.33 -2.12 13.12
CA LEU A 316 7.96 -1.12 12.25
C LEU A 316 9.43 -0.82 12.64
N ASP A 317 10.11 -1.79 13.23
CA ASP A 317 11.45 -1.68 13.82
C ASP A 317 12.16 -3.05 13.71
N TYR A 318 13.45 -3.09 14.07
CA TYR A 318 14.21 -4.34 14.23
C TYR A 318 13.73 -5.11 15.47
N LYS A 319 12.46 -5.45 15.48
CA LYS A 319 11.76 -6.17 16.54
C LYS A 319 10.81 -7.18 15.93
N MET A 320 10.66 -8.34 16.54
CA MET A 320 9.65 -9.33 16.13
C MET A 320 9.29 -10.25 17.30
N ALA A 321 8.14 -10.89 17.20
CA ALA A 321 7.72 -11.94 18.13
C ALA A 321 8.07 -13.34 17.60
N VAL A 322 8.21 -14.31 18.51
CA VAL A 322 8.29 -15.74 18.17
C VAL A 322 7.27 -16.50 18.99
N LYS A 323 6.39 -17.22 18.33
CA LYS A 323 5.31 -18.03 18.90
C LYS A 323 5.54 -19.51 18.62
N THR A 324 5.50 -20.34 19.65
CA THR A 324 5.50 -21.81 19.52
C THR A 324 4.09 -22.35 19.42
N VAL A 325 3.86 -23.30 18.51
CA VAL A 325 2.57 -23.97 18.31
C VAL A 325 2.75 -25.49 18.29
N ARG A 326 1.72 -26.24 18.71
CA ARG A 326 1.76 -27.70 18.79
C ARG A 326 1.31 -28.37 17.50
N SER A 327 0.51 -27.66 16.71
CA SER A 327 -0.11 -28.18 15.48
C SER A 327 -0.26 -27.10 14.43
N PHE A 328 -0.58 -27.53 13.23
CA PHE A 328 -0.95 -26.65 12.13
C PHE A 328 -2.22 -25.83 12.46
N GLU A 329 -3.19 -26.47 13.10
CA GLU A 329 -4.44 -25.86 13.52
C GLU A 329 -4.21 -24.74 14.55
N ASP A 330 -3.27 -24.96 15.48
CA ASP A 330 -2.87 -23.90 16.44
C ASP A 330 -2.21 -22.71 15.72
N ALA A 331 -1.41 -22.98 14.67
CA ALA A 331 -0.82 -21.91 13.86
C ALA A 331 -1.89 -21.09 13.13
N LEU A 332 -2.87 -21.76 12.54
CA LEU A 332 -4.01 -21.09 11.88
C LEU A 332 -4.84 -20.27 12.89
N GLY A 333 -5.10 -20.82 14.08
CA GLY A 333 -5.79 -20.12 15.16
C GLY A 333 -5.03 -18.84 15.57
N HIS A 334 -3.71 -18.95 15.77
CA HIS A 334 -2.87 -17.82 16.12
C HIS A 334 -2.90 -16.72 15.05
N ILE A 335 -2.77 -17.08 13.76
CA ILE A 335 -2.89 -16.14 12.64
C ILE A 335 -4.27 -15.49 12.64
N GLN A 336 -5.34 -16.26 12.82
CA GLN A 336 -6.70 -15.72 12.82
C GLN A 336 -6.92 -14.68 13.91
N GLU A 337 -6.32 -14.86 15.08
CA GLU A 337 -6.45 -13.97 16.24
C GLU A 337 -5.60 -12.71 16.14
N ASN A 338 -4.38 -12.80 15.57
CA ASN A 338 -3.37 -11.76 15.68
C ASN A 338 -3.07 -11.05 14.35
N SER A 339 -3.50 -11.61 13.21
CA SER A 339 -3.21 -11.06 11.88
C SER A 339 -4.01 -9.79 11.60
N SER A 340 -3.35 -8.83 10.94
CA SER A 340 -4.01 -7.71 10.27
C SER A 340 -4.65 -8.09 8.92
N LYS A 341 -4.52 -9.34 8.49
CA LYS A 341 -4.94 -9.87 7.18
C LYS A 341 -4.17 -9.26 6.00
N HIS A 342 -2.93 -8.84 6.24
CA HIS A 342 -2.08 -8.25 5.23
C HIS A 342 -1.32 -9.34 4.44
N SER A 343 -0.34 -9.98 5.06
CA SER A 343 0.54 -10.96 4.38
C SER A 343 0.91 -12.08 5.33
N GLU A 344 0.61 -13.31 4.92
CA GLU A 344 0.84 -14.51 5.71
C GLU A 344 1.63 -15.54 4.91
N CYS A 345 2.65 -16.13 5.53
CA CYS A 345 3.52 -17.10 4.87
C CYS A 345 3.56 -18.41 5.64
N ILE A 346 3.61 -19.53 4.91
CA ILE A 346 4.00 -20.83 5.43
C ILE A 346 5.32 -21.28 4.78
N VAL A 347 6.24 -21.80 5.60
CA VAL A 347 7.45 -22.48 5.12
C VAL A 347 7.28 -23.98 5.36
N THR A 348 7.06 -24.74 4.28
CA THR A 348 6.80 -26.18 4.33
C THR A 348 7.17 -26.86 3.01
N GLU A 349 7.68 -28.08 3.07
CA GLU A 349 7.88 -28.96 1.90
C GLU A 349 6.65 -29.87 1.66
N ASN A 350 5.66 -29.88 2.55
CA ASN A 350 4.43 -30.64 2.39
C ASN A 350 3.42 -29.84 1.53
N LYS A 351 3.19 -30.32 0.30
CA LYS A 351 2.30 -29.67 -0.67
C LYS A 351 0.83 -29.61 -0.22
N GLU A 352 0.35 -30.62 0.49
CA GLU A 352 -1.03 -30.67 1.00
C GLU A 352 -1.23 -29.61 2.10
N ARG A 353 -0.24 -29.49 2.98
CA ARG A 353 -0.17 -28.46 4.03
C ARG A 353 -0.19 -27.06 3.43
N ALA A 354 0.65 -26.83 2.43
CA ALA A 354 0.71 -25.57 1.69
C ALA A 354 -0.64 -25.22 1.04
N ALA A 355 -1.26 -26.17 0.34
CA ALA A 355 -2.55 -25.98 -0.30
C ALA A 355 -3.67 -25.68 0.72
N LEU A 356 -3.65 -26.36 1.87
CA LEU A 356 -4.62 -26.15 2.94
C LEU A 356 -4.43 -24.76 3.60
N PHE A 357 -3.18 -24.33 3.82
CA PHE A 357 -2.85 -23.00 4.32
C PHE A 357 -3.41 -21.91 3.41
N ILE A 358 -3.13 -21.98 2.10
CA ILE A 358 -3.64 -21.04 1.09
C ILE A 358 -5.17 -20.99 1.10
N LYS A 359 -5.84 -22.12 1.28
CA LYS A 359 -7.30 -22.21 1.28
C LYS A 359 -7.95 -21.59 2.51
N ILE A 360 -7.32 -21.72 3.69
CA ILE A 360 -7.93 -21.36 4.97
C ILE A 360 -7.56 -19.95 5.41
N VAL A 361 -6.30 -19.53 5.17
CA VAL A 361 -5.82 -18.24 5.66
C VAL A 361 -6.50 -17.08 4.92
N ASP A 362 -7.19 -16.25 5.68
CA ASP A 362 -7.91 -15.07 5.18
C ASP A 362 -7.02 -13.83 5.27
N ALA A 363 -6.07 -13.71 4.33
CA ALA A 363 -5.22 -12.53 4.17
C ALA A 363 -5.26 -12.00 2.73
N ALA A 364 -4.82 -10.76 2.53
CA ALA A 364 -4.72 -10.14 1.22
C ALA A 364 -3.70 -10.87 0.34
N CYS A 365 -2.55 -11.28 0.94
CA CYS A 365 -1.51 -12.04 0.27
C CYS A 365 -1.14 -13.25 1.12
N VAL A 366 -1.19 -14.44 0.51
CA VAL A 366 -0.84 -15.72 1.17
C VAL A 366 0.29 -16.38 0.41
N TYR A 367 1.36 -16.70 1.12
CA TYR A 367 2.62 -17.15 0.55
C TYR A 367 2.99 -18.57 0.99
N THR A 368 3.65 -19.28 0.10
CA THR A 368 4.31 -20.57 0.41
C THR A 368 5.77 -20.47 0.04
N ASN A 369 6.66 -20.67 1.00
CA ASN A 369 8.12 -20.71 0.80
C ASN A 369 8.71 -19.45 0.15
N VAL A 370 8.14 -18.27 0.47
CA VAL A 370 8.62 -16.98 -0.04
C VAL A 370 8.39 -15.87 0.99
N SER A 371 9.23 -14.85 0.96
CA SER A 371 9.19 -13.72 1.90
C SER A 371 7.92 -12.86 1.74
N THR A 372 7.32 -12.41 2.84
CA THR A 372 6.22 -11.44 2.84
C THR A 372 6.64 -10.09 2.24
N ALA A 373 7.95 -9.81 2.16
CA ALA A 373 8.51 -8.61 1.53
C ALA A 373 8.16 -8.45 0.04
N PHE A 374 7.63 -9.49 -0.60
CA PHE A 374 7.12 -9.43 -1.98
C PHE A 374 5.72 -8.81 -2.09
N THR A 375 5.02 -8.51 -1.00
CA THR A 375 3.75 -7.76 -1.05
C THR A 375 4.04 -6.29 -1.39
N ASP A 376 4.19 -6.00 -2.66
CA ASP A 376 4.64 -4.71 -3.20
C ASP A 376 4.15 -4.59 -4.64
N GLY A 377 3.60 -3.44 -5.03
CA GLY A 377 3.02 -3.23 -6.35
C GLY A 377 4.03 -3.39 -7.49
N ALA A 378 5.27 -2.94 -7.31
CA ALA A 378 6.32 -3.12 -8.32
C ALA A 378 6.70 -4.60 -8.47
N GLN A 379 6.76 -5.35 -7.34
CA GLN A 379 7.04 -6.79 -7.36
C GLN A 379 5.90 -7.60 -8.00
N PHE A 380 4.66 -7.10 -7.93
CA PHE A 380 3.49 -7.71 -8.57
C PHE A 380 3.33 -7.29 -10.04
N GLY A 381 4.21 -6.42 -10.55
CA GLY A 381 4.13 -5.93 -11.93
C GLY A 381 3.11 -4.82 -12.15
N LEU A 382 2.64 -4.17 -11.09
CA LEU A 382 1.65 -3.10 -11.14
C LEU A 382 2.29 -1.70 -11.37
N GLY A 383 3.61 -1.62 -11.47
CA GLY A 383 4.38 -0.39 -11.63
C GLY A 383 4.48 0.41 -10.34
N ALA A 384 3.38 0.92 -9.84
CA ALA A 384 3.26 1.55 -8.51
C ALA A 384 1.99 1.08 -7.81
N GLU A 385 1.84 1.46 -6.54
CA GLU A 385 0.65 1.18 -5.76
C GLU A 385 0.23 2.39 -4.92
N ILE A 386 -1.07 2.61 -4.79
CA ILE A 386 -1.61 3.59 -3.85
C ILE A 386 -1.52 3.07 -2.41
N GLY A 387 -1.51 1.76 -2.24
CA GLY A 387 -1.39 1.07 -0.96
C GLY A 387 -1.84 -0.37 -1.03
N ILE A 388 -1.79 -1.03 0.13
CA ILE A 388 -2.18 -2.44 0.24
C ILE A 388 -3.43 -2.51 1.11
N SER A 389 -4.56 -2.89 0.50
CA SER A 389 -5.83 -3.03 1.21
C SER A 389 -5.98 -4.40 1.83
N THR A 390 -6.45 -4.45 3.07
CA THR A 390 -6.80 -5.68 3.77
C THR A 390 -8.31 -5.94 3.79
N GLN A 391 -9.11 -5.05 3.17
CA GLN A 391 -10.56 -5.16 3.07
C GLN A 391 -10.98 -6.27 2.10
N LYS A 392 -12.24 -6.70 2.23
CA LYS A 392 -12.88 -7.66 1.30
C LYS A 392 -13.82 -7.00 0.31
N LEU A 393 -14.33 -5.81 0.65
CA LEU A 393 -15.19 -5.06 -0.23
C LEU A 393 -14.35 -4.20 -1.18
N HIS A 394 -14.50 -4.43 -2.50
CA HIS A 394 -13.71 -3.84 -3.56
C HIS A 394 -12.26 -4.32 -3.56
N ALA A 395 -11.24 -3.41 -3.62
CA ALA A 395 -9.82 -3.77 -3.73
C ALA A 395 -9.28 -4.51 -2.51
N ARG A 396 -8.47 -5.55 -2.73
CA ARG A 396 -7.74 -6.28 -1.69
C ARG A 396 -6.33 -6.62 -2.18
N GLY A 397 -5.32 -6.36 -1.35
CA GLY A 397 -3.91 -6.47 -1.72
C GLY A 397 -3.33 -5.16 -2.26
N PRO A 398 -2.20 -5.19 -2.95
CA PRO A 398 -1.62 -4.01 -3.60
C PRO A 398 -2.59 -3.40 -4.61
N MET A 399 -2.80 -2.08 -4.52
CA MET A 399 -3.76 -1.36 -5.37
C MET A 399 -3.04 -0.62 -6.49
N GLY A 400 -3.05 -1.19 -7.68
CA GLY A 400 -2.56 -0.59 -8.92
C GLY A 400 -3.66 0.11 -9.72
N LEU A 401 -3.56 0.05 -11.06
CA LEU A 401 -4.50 0.74 -11.96
C LEU A 401 -5.92 0.19 -11.90
N GLU A 402 -6.07 -1.14 -11.88
CA GLU A 402 -7.39 -1.77 -11.95
C GLU A 402 -8.19 -1.58 -10.67
N GLU A 403 -7.50 -1.58 -9.52
CA GLU A 403 -8.11 -1.47 -8.20
C GLU A 403 -8.73 -0.09 -7.92
N ILE A 404 -8.34 0.94 -8.69
CA ILE A 404 -8.93 2.29 -8.62
C ILE A 404 -9.92 2.54 -9.76
N THR A 405 -10.50 1.48 -10.30
CA THR A 405 -11.54 1.51 -11.33
C THR A 405 -12.81 0.82 -10.87
N SER A 406 -13.88 1.02 -11.63
CA SER A 406 -15.15 0.32 -11.50
C SER A 406 -15.59 -0.14 -12.89
N TYR A 407 -16.83 -0.50 -13.04
CA TYR A 407 -17.41 -0.86 -14.34
C TYR A 407 -18.78 -0.24 -14.53
N LYS A 408 -19.20 -0.12 -15.79
CA LYS A 408 -20.58 0.17 -16.17
C LYS A 408 -21.08 -0.90 -17.14
N TRP A 409 -22.38 -1.06 -17.21
CA TRP A 409 -23.03 -1.87 -18.22
C TRP A 409 -23.38 -1.02 -19.42
N VAL A 410 -22.91 -1.43 -20.61
CA VAL A 410 -23.28 -0.86 -21.90
C VAL A 410 -24.23 -1.84 -22.56
N ILE A 411 -25.43 -1.37 -22.88
CA ILE A 411 -26.48 -2.21 -23.46
C ILE A 411 -26.85 -1.63 -24.80
N GLU A 412 -26.67 -2.41 -25.86
CA GLU A 412 -27.03 -2.05 -27.23
C GLU A 412 -28.19 -2.93 -27.70
N GLY A 413 -29.13 -2.31 -28.35
CA GLY A 413 -30.31 -2.98 -28.87
C GLY A 413 -30.86 -2.28 -30.12
N ASP A 414 -31.90 -2.86 -30.71
CA ASP A 414 -32.63 -2.37 -31.88
C ASP A 414 -34.14 -2.27 -31.58
N GLY A 415 -34.50 -1.45 -30.56
CA GLY A 415 -35.89 -1.19 -30.20
C GLY A 415 -36.54 -2.25 -29.31
N GLN A 416 -35.84 -3.16 -28.69
CA GLN A 416 -36.42 -4.16 -27.79
C GLN A 416 -37.05 -3.50 -26.57
N THR A 417 -38.28 -3.99 -26.22
CA THR A 417 -39.03 -3.55 -25.06
C THR A 417 -39.25 -4.70 -24.08
N ARG A 418 -39.42 -4.38 -22.81
CA ARG A 418 -39.78 -5.32 -21.75
C ARG A 418 -41.18 -5.09 -21.28
N TRP A 419 -42.02 -6.13 -21.34
CA TRP A 419 -43.40 -6.16 -20.85
C TRP A 419 -43.45 -6.90 -19.51
#